data_d458c0e9677b3e540154c1a1c51af40c
#
_entry.id   d458c0e9677b3e540154c1a1c51af40c
#
_cell.length_a   1.000
_cell.length_b   1.000
_cell.length_c   1.000
_cell.angle_alpha   90.00
_cell.angle_beta   90.00
_cell.angle_gamma   90.00
#
_symmetry.space_group_name_H-M   'P 1'
#
loop_
_entity.id
_entity.type
_entity.pdbx_description
1 polymer ?
#
loop_
_entity_poly.entity_id
_entity_poly.type
_entity_poly.pdbx_seq_one_letter_code
_entity_poly.pdbx_strand_id
1 'polypeptide(L)'
;MSLKHIFFSLLFVFVSIYIAFLNPHESTFHLTQSLTFKLPTVILLFAAVFTGILISVAIFWTFNLKNTFSRWKFNLQKSRDESKLKRIESLFNKSENFYLSGRLEKALSLIDKVLDASPSHIQALSLKGKILCSQGEKVLAANIQKQVLKLGPENISVLFDLATTYEQAGQIEDEIILLKKIHRDNPKAVRPLIQLRDAFLKQQDWKNILIAQDKILSLKKGNKEEWDKEVKNKSRFLFARGKQNWEQDKRDPAISDFKQALKAWSKNSDAH
;
A
#
# COMPACT_ATOMS: atom_id res chain seq x y z
N MET A 1 -2.66 18.92 45.29
CA MET A 1 -2.21 18.24 46.51
C MET A 1 -3.43 17.70 47.22
N SER A 2 -3.42 16.43 47.67
CA SER A 2 -4.57 15.90 48.41
C SER A 2 -4.55 16.43 49.82
N LEU A 3 -5.72 16.60 50.43
CA LEU A 3 -5.90 17.08 51.83
C LEU A 3 -5.02 16.31 52.84
N LYS A 4 -4.77 15.03 52.53
CA LYS A 4 -3.89 14.15 53.31
C LYS A 4 -2.44 14.66 53.38
N HIS A 5 -1.87 15.16 52.27
CA HIS A 5 -0.49 15.65 52.23
C HIS A 5 -0.34 16.96 53.07
N ILE A 6 -1.37 17.82 53.00
CA ILE A 6 -1.39 19.05 53.80
C ILE A 6 -1.44 18.71 55.30
N PHE A 7 -2.28 17.76 55.69
CA PHE A 7 -2.39 17.30 57.06
C PHE A 7 -1.06 16.73 57.59
N PHE A 8 -0.42 15.82 56.83
CA PHE A 8 0.87 15.26 57.22
C PHE A 8 1.99 16.31 57.29
N SER A 9 2.00 17.30 56.40
CA SER A 9 2.94 18.42 56.48
C SER A 9 2.76 19.25 57.72
N LEU A 10 1.52 19.61 58.09
CA LEU A 10 1.21 20.37 59.29
C LEU A 10 1.56 19.59 60.58
N LEU A 11 1.23 18.31 60.62
CA LEU A 11 1.59 17.42 61.73
C LEU A 11 3.11 17.33 61.90
N PHE A 12 3.86 17.19 60.79
CA PHE A 12 5.32 17.17 60.83
C PHE A 12 5.91 18.46 61.35
N VAL A 13 5.41 19.62 60.94
CA VAL A 13 5.85 20.94 61.45
C VAL A 13 5.55 21.06 62.91
N PHE A 14 4.37 20.65 63.36
CA PHE A 14 3.98 20.72 64.77
C PHE A 14 4.86 19.85 65.67
N VAL A 15 5.10 18.59 65.27
CA VAL A 15 5.99 17.67 65.99
C VAL A 15 7.43 18.20 66.02
N SER A 16 7.89 18.80 64.96
CA SER A 16 9.23 19.37 64.84
C SER A 16 9.40 20.58 65.83
N ILE A 17 8.40 21.46 65.89
CA ILE A 17 8.40 22.60 66.90
C ILE A 17 8.40 22.06 68.32
N TYR A 18 7.63 21.00 68.60
CA TYR A 18 7.58 20.38 69.91
C TYR A 18 8.93 19.79 70.36
N ILE A 19 9.61 19.06 69.42
CA ILE A 19 10.96 18.53 69.59
C ILE A 19 11.96 19.67 69.79
N ALA A 20 11.82 20.79 69.12
CA ALA A 20 12.62 21.98 69.26
C ALA A 20 12.54 22.58 70.66
N PHE A 21 11.35 22.68 71.18
CA PHE A 21 11.08 23.22 72.54
C PHE A 21 11.67 22.35 73.64
N LEU A 22 11.68 21.01 73.45
CA LEU A 22 12.23 20.06 74.39
C LEU A 22 13.78 19.99 74.43
N ASN A 23 14.44 20.44 73.33
CA ASN A 23 15.91 20.31 73.14
C ASN A 23 16.56 21.66 72.84
N PRO A 24 16.73 22.56 73.83
CA PRO A 24 17.28 23.89 73.62
C PRO A 24 18.82 23.93 73.51
N HIS A 25 19.49 22.78 73.46
CA HIS A 25 20.95 22.72 73.36
C HIS A 25 21.51 23.27 72.06
N GLU A 26 22.57 24.10 72.20
CA GLU A 26 23.33 24.59 71.03
C GLU A 26 24.39 23.58 70.62
N SER A 27 24.44 23.31 69.32
CA SER A 27 25.50 22.52 68.73
C SER A 27 26.43 23.40 67.90
N THR A 28 27.72 23.16 67.99
CA THR A 28 28.73 23.84 67.21
C THR A 28 28.88 23.09 65.85
N PHE A 29 28.54 23.78 64.79
CA PHE A 29 28.70 23.23 63.43
C PHE A 29 29.92 23.82 62.74
N HIS A 30 30.85 22.93 62.30
CA HIS A 30 32.08 23.35 61.65
C HIS A 30 31.85 23.17 60.08
N LEU A 31 31.77 24.30 59.42
CA LEU A 31 31.68 24.26 57.94
C LEU A 31 33.07 24.11 57.31
N THR A 32 34.07 24.75 57.93
CA THR A 32 35.49 24.61 57.56
C THR A 32 36.32 24.74 58.86
N GLN A 33 37.65 24.52 58.82
CA GLN A 33 38.52 24.64 59.99
C GLN A 33 38.48 26.01 60.68
N SER A 34 38.08 27.07 59.98
CA SER A 34 38.03 28.46 60.46
C SER A 34 36.61 29.01 60.63
N LEU A 35 35.60 28.32 60.12
CA LEU A 35 34.22 28.83 60.15
C LEU A 35 33.33 27.92 60.99
N THR A 36 33.02 28.39 62.23
CA THR A 36 32.16 27.66 63.15
C THR A 36 30.93 28.48 63.49
N PHE A 37 29.76 27.86 63.35
CA PHE A 37 28.48 28.45 63.75
C PHE A 37 27.93 27.72 64.98
N LYS A 38 27.46 28.50 65.96
CA LYS A 38 26.67 27.96 67.07
C LYS A 38 25.19 28.14 66.75
N LEU A 39 24.50 27.04 66.52
CA LEU A 39 23.09 27.04 66.18
C LEU A 39 22.35 26.00 67.03
N PRO A 40 21.12 26.30 67.44
CA PRO A 40 20.27 25.31 68.10
C PRO A 40 20.19 24.03 67.19
N THR A 41 20.37 22.88 67.87
CA THR A 41 20.40 21.57 67.16
C THR A 41 19.18 21.37 66.27
N VAL A 42 18.07 21.94 66.61
CA VAL A 42 16.80 21.88 65.89
C VAL A 42 16.86 22.64 64.60
N ILE A 43 17.55 23.77 64.50
CA ILE A 43 17.72 24.50 63.21
C ILE A 43 18.53 23.68 62.24
N LEU A 44 19.55 22.94 62.65
CA LEU A 44 20.33 22.03 61.83
C LEU A 44 19.47 20.87 61.30
N LEU A 45 18.59 20.33 62.16
CA LEU A 45 17.67 19.25 61.75
C LEU A 45 16.65 19.74 60.69
N PHE A 46 16.10 20.95 60.85
CA PHE A 46 15.23 21.56 59.88
C PHE A 46 15.96 21.85 58.57
N ALA A 47 17.17 22.36 58.63
CA ALA A 47 17.98 22.60 57.43
C ALA A 47 18.25 21.32 56.68
N ALA A 48 18.56 20.21 57.36
CA ALA A 48 18.79 18.90 56.75
C ALA A 48 17.51 18.36 56.09
N VAL A 49 16.35 18.45 56.73
CA VAL A 49 15.08 18.02 56.16
C VAL A 49 14.68 18.88 54.97
N PHE A 50 14.84 20.20 55.08
CA PHE A 50 14.53 21.13 53.99
C PHE A 50 15.42 20.89 52.77
N THR A 51 16.72 20.67 52.95
CA THR A 51 17.63 20.32 51.85
C THR A 51 17.26 18.97 51.23
N GLY A 52 16.89 17.98 52.04
CA GLY A 52 16.39 16.68 51.53
C GLY A 52 15.13 16.82 50.67
N ILE A 53 14.16 17.66 51.09
CA ILE A 53 12.97 17.98 50.33
C ILE A 53 13.32 18.67 48.99
N LEU A 54 14.20 19.68 49.04
CA LEU A 54 14.63 20.39 47.82
C LEU A 54 15.29 19.45 46.81
N ILE A 55 16.18 18.58 47.30
CA ILE A 55 16.82 17.56 46.41
C ILE A 55 15.77 16.61 45.84
N SER A 56 14.83 16.13 46.66
CA SER A 56 13.76 15.26 46.20
C SER A 56 12.86 15.93 45.14
N VAL A 57 12.49 17.19 45.35
CA VAL A 57 11.72 17.99 44.40
C VAL A 57 12.51 18.21 43.11
N ALA A 58 13.80 18.52 43.23
CA ALA A 58 14.67 18.69 42.03
C ALA A 58 14.76 17.41 41.22
N ILE A 59 14.97 16.26 41.85
CA ILE A 59 14.98 14.94 41.18
C ILE A 59 13.62 14.66 40.51
N PHE A 60 12.52 14.88 41.23
CA PHE A 60 11.17 14.68 40.67
C PHE A 60 10.91 15.59 39.45
N TRP A 61 11.34 16.85 39.54
CA TRP A 61 11.22 17.80 38.41
C TRP A 61 12.04 17.38 37.20
N THR A 62 13.30 16.95 37.40
CA THR A 62 14.14 16.50 36.28
C THR A 62 13.55 15.27 35.60
N PHE A 63 13.01 14.31 36.37
CA PHE A 63 12.33 13.13 35.80
C PHE A 63 11.06 13.50 35.04
N ASN A 64 10.22 14.37 35.59
CA ASN A 64 8.98 14.80 34.93
C ASN A 64 9.26 15.66 33.68
N LEU A 65 10.22 16.57 33.71
CA LEU A 65 10.61 17.38 32.57
C LEU A 65 11.12 16.50 31.43
N LYS A 66 11.98 15.52 31.74
CA LYS A 66 12.50 14.57 30.71
C LYS A 66 11.39 13.78 30.04
N ASN A 67 10.43 13.26 30.83
CA ASN A 67 9.29 12.49 30.28
C ASN A 67 8.32 13.38 29.51
N THR A 68 8.05 14.59 29.98
CA THR A 68 7.16 15.55 29.28
C THR A 68 7.78 16.03 27.97
N PHE A 69 9.08 16.33 27.98
CA PHE A 69 9.81 16.74 26.77
C PHE A 69 9.90 15.63 25.73
N SER A 70 10.15 14.38 26.18
CA SER A 70 10.15 13.22 25.29
C SER A 70 8.78 12.99 24.64
N ARG A 71 7.70 13.05 25.43
CA ARG A 71 6.32 12.94 24.91
C ARG A 71 5.98 14.08 23.95
N TRP A 72 6.37 15.30 24.26
CA TRP A 72 6.16 16.45 23.41
C TRP A 72 6.89 16.32 22.06
N LYS A 73 8.17 15.90 22.08
CA LYS A 73 8.95 15.64 20.87
C LYS A 73 8.32 14.53 20.03
N PHE A 74 7.90 13.43 20.67
CA PHE A 74 7.21 12.34 20.00
C PHE A 74 5.89 12.80 19.33
N ASN A 75 5.07 13.57 20.07
CA ASN A 75 3.80 14.08 19.54
C ASN A 75 4.01 15.06 18.38
N LEU A 76 5.03 15.92 18.45
CA LEU A 76 5.39 16.81 17.33
C LEU A 76 5.84 16.03 16.10
N GLN A 77 6.65 15.00 16.29
CA GLN A 77 7.09 14.17 15.20
C GLN A 77 5.92 13.41 14.56
N LYS A 78 5.06 12.81 15.38
CA LYS A 78 3.83 12.15 14.93
C LYS A 78 2.92 13.11 14.15
N SER A 79 2.69 14.31 14.65
CA SER A 79 1.87 15.32 13.96
C SER A 79 2.47 15.76 12.61
N ARG A 80 3.81 15.87 12.54
CA ARG A 80 4.50 16.16 11.27
C ARG A 80 4.37 15.02 10.26
N ASP A 81 4.51 13.78 10.73
CA ASP A 81 4.40 12.59 9.88
C ASP A 81 2.96 12.41 9.37
N GLU A 82 1.96 12.61 10.23
CA GLU A 82 0.54 12.62 9.84
C GLU A 82 0.23 13.74 8.81
N SER A 83 0.78 14.92 9.00
CA SER A 83 0.61 16.03 8.06
C SER A 83 1.26 15.75 6.72
N LYS A 84 2.44 15.12 6.70
CA LYS A 84 3.11 14.67 5.47
C LYS A 84 2.28 13.62 4.75
N LEU A 85 1.77 12.60 5.47
CA LEU A 85 0.92 11.56 4.88
C LEU A 85 -0.35 12.17 4.27
N LYS A 86 -1.06 13.03 4.99
CA LYS A 86 -2.25 13.73 4.47
C LYS A 86 -1.94 14.55 3.21
N ARG A 87 -0.78 15.21 3.17
CA ARG A 87 -0.34 15.97 1.99
C ARG A 87 -0.08 15.05 0.80
N ILE A 88 0.62 13.91 1.01
CA ILE A 88 0.90 12.91 -0.03
C ILE A 88 -0.42 12.36 -0.58
N GLU A 89 -1.33 11.97 0.28
CA GLU A 89 -2.66 11.46 -0.11
C GLU A 89 -3.49 12.50 -0.89
N SER A 90 -3.48 13.76 -0.44
CA SER A 90 -4.14 14.86 -1.16
C SER A 90 -3.54 15.09 -2.55
N LEU A 91 -2.22 15.01 -2.70
CA LEU A 91 -1.56 15.13 -4.00
C LEU A 91 -1.89 13.95 -4.91
N PHE A 92 -1.90 12.73 -4.35
CA PHE A 92 -2.29 11.52 -5.07
C PHE A 92 -3.73 11.61 -5.60
N ASN A 93 -4.69 11.93 -4.73
CA ASN A 93 -6.11 12.06 -5.11
C ASN A 93 -6.32 13.15 -6.17
N LYS A 94 -5.61 14.28 -6.08
CA LYS A 94 -5.65 15.32 -7.12
C LYS A 94 -5.08 14.82 -8.45
N SER A 95 -3.99 14.06 -8.41
CA SER A 95 -3.40 13.46 -9.61
C SER A 95 -4.37 12.48 -10.27
N GLU A 96 -5.01 11.62 -9.49
CA GLU A 96 -6.01 10.68 -10.00
C GLU A 96 -7.18 11.42 -10.69
N ASN A 97 -7.70 12.49 -10.07
CA ASN A 97 -8.73 13.33 -10.68
C ASN A 97 -8.27 13.98 -12.00
N PHE A 98 -7.01 14.43 -12.10
CA PHE A 98 -6.47 14.94 -13.35
C PHE A 98 -6.31 13.85 -14.41
N TYR A 99 -5.89 12.65 -14.00
CA TYR A 99 -5.82 11.49 -14.90
C TYR A 99 -7.21 11.13 -15.46
N LEU A 100 -8.23 11.02 -14.60
CA LEU A 100 -9.62 10.73 -15.00
C LEU A 100 -10.21 11.81 -15.90
N SER A 101 -9.78 13.06 -15.76
CA SER A 101 -10.18 14.18 -16.63
C SER A 101 -9.33 14.32 -17.90
N GLY A 102 -8.43 13.39 -18.18
CA GLY A 102 -7.57 13.39 -19.37
C GLY A 102 -6.41 14.40 -19.32
N ARG A 103 -6.18 15.08 -18.20
CA ARG A 103 -5.11 16.07 -18.03
C ARG A 103 -3.80 15.40 -17.62
N LEU A 104 -3.25 14.57 -18.52
CA LEU A 104 -2.15 13.64 -18.23
C LEU A 104 -0.87 14.33 -17.71
N GLU A 105 -0.47 15.46 -18.28
CA GLU A 105 0.74 16.19 -17.85
C GLU A 105 0.62 16.72 -16.41
N LYS A 106 -0.56 17.27 -16.05
CA LYS A 106 -0.81 17.74 -14.69
C LYS A 106 -0.85 16.58 -13.70
N ALA A 107 -1.45 15.46 -14.10
CA ALA A 107 -1.46 14.24 -13.31
C ALA A 107 -0.03 13.73 -13.06
N LEU A 108 0.81 13.66 -14.10
CA LEU A 108 2.18 13.20 -14.00
C LEU A 108 3.02 14.10 -13.07
N SER A 109 2.92 15.44 -13.23
CA SER A 109 3.63 16.38 -12.36
C SER A 109 3.27 16.25 -10.87
N LEU A 110 2.01 15.90 -10.55
CA LEU A 110 1.61 15.67 -9.16
C LEU A 110 2.08 14.32 -8.64
N ILE A 111 2.03 13.27 -9.49
CA ILE A 111 2.54 11.95 -9.12
C ILE A 111 4.04 11.98 -8.85
N ASP A 112 4.80 12.73 -9.63
CA ASP A 112 6.24 12.88 -9.40
C ASP A 112 6.50 13.49 -8.01
N LYS A 113 5.74 14.52 -7.60
CA LYS A 113 5.83 15.08 -6.24
C LYS A 113 5.46 14.07 -5.13
N VAL A 114 4.51 13.17 -5.40
CA VAL A 114 4.18 12.08 -4.47
C VAL A 114 5.36 11.12 -4.36
N LEU A 115 5.97 10.75 -5.48
CA LEU A 115 7.09 9.80 -5.53
C LEU A 115 8.39 10.40 -5.00
N ASP A 116 8.62 11.72 -5.14
CA ASP A 116 9.72 12.42 -4.49
C ASP A 116 9.62 12.34 -2.96
N ALA A 117 8.39 12.42 -2.43
CA ALA A 117 8.14 12.32 -0.99
C ALA A 117 8.08 10.87 -0.49
N SER A 118 7.67 9.92 -1.34
CA SER A 118 7.52 8.50 -1.03
C SER A 118 7.82 7.64 -2.27
N PRO A 119 9.09 7.29 -2.53
CA PRO A 119 9.50 6.57 -3.75
C PRO A 119 8.90 5.17 -3.93
N SER A 120 8.49 4.53 -2.83
CA SER A 120 7.86 3.19 -2.83
C SER A 120 6.34 3.21 -2.74
N HIS A 121 5.70 4.35 -3.02
CA HIS A 121 4.25 4.47 -2.99
C HIS A 121 3.62 3.70 -4.16
N ILE A 122 3.17 2.46 -3.89
CA ILE A 122 2.70 1.50 -4.90
C ILE A 122 1.59 2.07 -5.78
N GLN A 123 0.59 2.74 -5.17
CA GLN A 123 -0.52 3.31 -5.93
C GLN A 123 -0.08 4.45 -6.85
N ALA A 124 0.86 5.28 -6.40
CA ALA A 124 1.43 6.35 -7.21
C ALA A 124 2.25 5.80 -8.40
N LEU A 125 3.09 4.79 -8.16
CA LEU A 125 3.81 4.09 -9.24
C LEU A 125 2.83 3.45 -10.24
N SER A 126 1.77 2.79 -9.75
CA SER A 126 0.74 2.20 -10.62
C SER A 126 0.05 3.27 -11.49
N LEU A 127 -0.34 4.40 -10.88
CA LEU A 127 -0.97 5.49 -11.62
C LEU A 127 0.02 6.13 -12.61
N LYS A 128 1.29 6.30 -12.24
CA LYS A 128 2.34 6.77 -13.16
C LYS A 128 2.46 5.87 -14.39
N GLY A 129 2.47 4.55 -14.18
CA GLY A 129 2.48 3.58 -15.28
C GLY A 129 1.28 3.74 -16.22
N LYS A 130 0.07 3.94 -15.67
CA LYS A 130 -1.14 4.19 -16.47
C LYS A 130 -1.07 5.52 -17.25
N ILE A 131 -0.59 6.59 -16.63
CA ILE A 131 -0.42 7.88 -17.28
C ILE A 131 0.56 7.77 -18.45
N LEU A 132 1.73 7.17 -18.24
CA LEU A 132 2.74 6.98 -19.27
C LEU A 132 2.21 6.12 -20.43
N CYS A 133 1.46 5.06 -20.11
CA CYS A 133 0.82 4.22 -21.13
C CYS A 133 -0.18 5.05 -21.98
N SER A 134 -0.98 5.91 -21.34
CA SER A 134 -1.93 6.80 -22.02
C SER A 134 -1.25 7.89 -22.86
N GLN A 135 -0.02 8.29 -22.50
CA GLN A 135 0.82 9.22 -23.27
C GLN A 135 1.55 8.55 -24.44
N GLY A 136 1.47 7.21 -24.58
CA GLY A 136 2.18 6.44 -25.58
C GLY A 136 3.59 6.00 -25.19
N GLU A 137 4.06 6.39 -23.99
CA GLU A 137 5.37 6.03 -23.44
C GLU A 137 5.38 4.60 -22.87
N LYS A 138 5.09 3.63 -23.75
CA LYS A 138 4.80 2.22 -23.37
C LYS A 138 5.97 1.52 -22.71
N VAL A 139 7.21 1.80 -23.16
CA VAL A 139 8.42 1.20 -22.58
C VAL A 139 8.62 1.68 -21.15
N LEU A 140 8.46 3.00 -20.91
CA LEU A 140 8.56 3.57 -19.57
C LEU A 140 7.44 3.05 -18.67
N ALA A 141 6.20 2.97 -19.18
CA ALA A 141 5.06 2.41 -18.48
C ALA A 141 5.34 0.97 -18.01
N ALA A 142 5.82 0.11 -18.91
CA ALA A 142 6.16 -1.28 -18.59
C ALA A 142 7.25 -1.37 -17.52
N ASN A 143 8.27 -0.52 -17.57
CA ASN A 143 9.34 -0.49 -16.58
C ASN A 143 8.81 -0.09 -15.19
N ILE A 144 7.96 0.92 -15.10
CA ILE A 144 7.31 1.32 -13.84
C ILE A 144 6.42 0.22 -13.31
N GLN A 145 5.60 -0.42 -14.17
CA GLN A 145 4.73 -1.54 -13.76
C GLN A 145 5.54 -2.74 -13.27
N LYS A 146 6.67 -3.07 -13.91
CA LYS A 146 7.62 -4.09 -13.41
C LYS A 146 8.21 -3.70 -12.05
N GLN A 147 8.50 -2.42 -11.82
CA GLN A 147 8.96 -1.93 -10.51
C GLN A 147 7.88 -2.13 -9.44
N VAL A 148 6.62 -1.82 -9.74
CA VAL A 148 5.50 -2.09 -8.83
C VAL A 148 5.39 -3.58 -8.49
N LEU A 149 5.55 -4.47 -9.48
CA LEU A 149 5.51 -5.91 -9.26
C LEU A 149 6.68 -6.45 -8.43
N LYS A 150 7.81 -5.75 -8.39
CA LYS A 150 8.91 -6.10 -7.45
C LYS A 150 8.53 -5.76 -6.01
N LEU A 151 7.71 -4.73 -5.78
CA LEU A 151 7.24 -4.33 -4.45
C LEU A 151 6.02 -5.15 -3.99
N GLY A 152 5.19 -5.62 -4.93
CA GLY A 152 4.00 -6.43 -4.68
C GLY A 152 3.76 -7.42 -5.83
N PRO A 153 4.41 -8.61 -5.82
CA PRO A 153 4.38 -9.55 -6.95
C PRO A 153 3.01 -10.10 -7.30
N GLU A 154 2.09 -10.10 -6.33
CA GLU A 154 0.73 -10.65 -6.46
C GLU A 154 -0.33 -9.60 -6.82
N ASN A 155 0.09 -8.38 -7.18
CA ASN A 155 -0.86 -7.33 -7.54
C ASN A 155 -1.49 -7.62 -8.92
N ILE A 156 -2.62 -8.31 -8.90
CA ILE A 156 -3.34 -8.74 -10.12
C ILE A 156 -3.72 -7.55 -11.00
N SER A 157 -4.09 -6.40 -10.41
CA SER A 157 -4.43 -5.20 -11.20
C SER A 157 -3.23 -4.73 -12.03
N VAL A 158 -2.05 -4.66 -11.42
CA VAL A 158 -0.82 -4.24 -12.10
C VAL A 158 -0.36 -5.26 -13.14
N LEU A 159 -0.57 -6.56 -12.89
CA LEU A 159 -0.30 -7.59 -13.90
C LEU A 159 -1.18 -7.40 -15.15
N PHE A 160 -2.46 -7.08 -14.97
CA PHE A 160 -3.34 -6.78 -16.10
C PHE A 160 -2.99 -5.44 -16.78
N ASP A 161 -2.62 -4.41 -16.02
CA ASP A 161 -2.16 -3.14 -16.58
C ASP A 161 -0.89 -3.35 -17.43
N LEU A 162 0.04 -4.19 -16.98
CA LEU A 162 1.25 -4.56 -17.74
C LEU A 162 0.91 -5.37 -19.00
N ALA A 163 -0.03 -6.32 -18.91
CA ALA A 163 -0.48 -7.08 -20.09
C ALA A 163 -1.08 -6.14 -21.16
N THR A 164 -1.91 -5.17 -20.75
CA THR A 164 -2.46 -4.14 -21.63
C THR A 164 -1.36 -3.25 -22.22
N THR A 165 -0.32 -2.93 -21.44
CA THR A 165 0.83 -2.14 -21.92
C THR A 165 1.61 -2.92 -22.99
N TYR A 166 1.83 -4.23 -22.80
CA TYR A 166 2.45 -5.09 -23.81
C TYR A 166 1.59 -5.21 -25.08
N GLU A 167 0.28 -5.39 -24.91
CA GLU A 167 -0.67 -5.40 -26.02
C GLU A 167 -0.54 -4.14 -26.89
N GLN A 168 -0.60 -2.96 -26.24
CA GLN A 168 -0.48 -1.67 -26.93
C GLN A 168 0.90 -1.40 -27.52
N ALA A 169 1.95 -2.03 -26.96
CA ALA A 169 3.30 -1.97 -27.47
C ALA A 169 3.55 -2.96 -28.64
N GLY A 170 2.59 -3.83 -28.96
CA GLY A 170 2.76 -4.89 -29.94
C GLY A 170 3.68 -6.03 -29.48
N GLN A 171 3.99 -6.11 -28.18
CA GLN A 171 4.83 -7.15 -27.56
C GLN A 171 3.97 -8.38 -27.21
N ILE A 172 3.44 -9.03 -28.25
CA ILE A 172 2.41 -10.08 -28.12
C ILE A 172 2.94 -11.29 -27.35
N GLU A 173 4.21 -11.66 -27.51
CA GLU A 173 4.84 -12.79 -26.82
C GLU A 173 4.91 -12.54 -25.30
N ASP A 174 5.34 -11.33 -24.88
CA ASP A 174 5.40 -10.93 -23.48
C ASP A 174 3.99 -10.87 -22.86
N GLU A 175 3.00 -10.36 -23.62
CA GLU A 175 1.59 -10.37 -23.23
C GLU A 175 1.10 -11.78 -22.94
N ILE A 176 1.34 -12.72 -23.86
CA ILE A 176 0.92 -14.14 -23.74
C ILE A 176 1.58 -14.80 -22.54
N ILE A 177 2.89 -14.60 -22.33
CA ILE A 177 3.62 -15.18 -21.20
C ILE A 177 3.02 -14.69 -19.86
N LEU A 178 2.75 -13.39 -19.78
CA LEU A 178 2.19 -12.78 -18.58
C LEU A 178 0.76 -13.26 -18.31
N LEU A 179 -0.09 -13.29 -19.32
CA LEU A 179 -1.48 -13.75 -19.21
C LEU A 179 -1.58 -15.23 -18.85
N LYS A 180 -0.67 -16.08 -19.38
CA LYS A 180 -0.55 -17.49 -18.97
C LYS A 180 -0.19 -17.60 -17.47
N LYS A 181 0.71 -16.75 -16.98
CA LYS A 181 1.04 -16.67 -15.53
C LYS A 181 -0.21 -16.30 -14.73
N ILE A 182 -0.91 -15.22 -15.10
CA ILE A 182 -2.12 -14.77 -14.41
C ILE A 182 -3.18 -15.87 -14.36
N HIS A 183 -3.39 -16.59 -15.49
CA HIS A 183 -4.35 -17.70 -15.54
C HIS A 183 -3.94 -18.89 -14.67
N ARG A 184 -2.64 -19.24 -14.65
CA ARG A 184 -2.12 -20.33 -13.80
C ARG A 184 -2.35 -20.03 -12.32
N ASP A 185 -2.11 -18.77 -11.91
CA ASP A 185 -2.25 -18.35 -10.53
C ASP A 185 -3.74 -18.18 -10.14
N ASN A 186 -4.62 -17.95 -11.15
CA ASN A 186 -6.07 -17.77 -10.99
C ASN A 186 -6.87 -18.62 -12.00
N PRO A 187 -6.94 -19.95 -11.89
CA PRO A 187 -7.49 -20.83 -12.92
C PRO A 187 -8.97 -20.64 -13.22
N LYS A 188 -9.74 -20.10 -12.26
CA LYS A 188 -11.19 -19.81 -12.40
C LYS A 188 -11.48 -18.46 -13.04
N ALA A 189 -10.49 -17.59 -13.22
CA ALA A 189 -10.68 -16.28 -13.81
C ALA A 189 -10.85 -16.41 -15.34
N VAL A 190 -11.94 -15.86 -15.85
CA VAL A 190 -12.24 -15.87 -17.30
C VAL A 190 -11.48 -14.78 -18.05
N ARG A 191 -11.26 -13.61 -17.40
CA ARG A 191 -10.64 -12.45 -18.02
C ARG A 191 -9.28 -12.75 -18.69
N PRO A 192 -8.30 -13.41 -18.02
CA PRO A 192 -7.02 -13.70 -18.66
C PRO A 192 -7.16 -14.63 -19.88
N LEU A 193 -8.13 -15.55 -19.87
CA LEU A 193 -8.39 -16.42 -21.04
C LEU A 193 -8.96 -15.65 -22.23
N ILE A 194 -9.83 -14.66 -21.99
CA ILE A 194 -10.34 -13.79 -23.05
C ILE A 194 -9.18 -13.01 -23.67
N GLN A 195 -8.34 -12.38 -22.87
CA GLN A 195 -7.17 -11.64 -23.38
C GLN A 195 -6.16 -12.55 -24.09
N LEU A 196 -5.92 -13.78 -23.57
CA LEU A 196 -5.08 -14.77 -24.26
C LEU A 196 -5.65 -15.15 -25.64
N ARG A 197 -6.97 -15.40 -25.71
CA ARG A 197 -7.62 -15.67 -26.98
C ARG A 197 -7.44 -14.51 -27.96
N ASP A 198 -7.60 -13.28 -27.49
CA ASP A 198 -7.49 -12.08 -28.33
C ASP A 198 -6.03 -11.84 -28.78
N ALA A 199 -5.04 -12.15 -27.92
CA ALA A 199 -3.62 -12.15 -28.28
C ALA A 199 -3.29 -13.23 -29.34
N PHE A 200 -3.82 -14.45 -29.19
CA PHE A 200 -3.65 -15.51 -30.18
C PHE A 200 -4.36 -15.20 -31.50
N LEU A 201 -5.48 -14.45 -31.46
CA LEU A 201 -6.14 -13.97 -32.69
C LEU A 201 -5.23 -13.05 -33.53
N LYS A 202 -4.47 -12.17 -32.86
CA LYS A 202 -3.49 -11.31 -33.56
C LYS A 202 -2.38 -12.12 -34.25
N GLN A 203 -2.02 -13.28 -33.68
CA GLN A 203 -1.03 -14.21 -34.28
C GLN A 203 -1.65 -15.25 -35.23
N GLN A 204 -2.97 -15.30 -35.38
CA GLN A 204 -3.70 -16.32 -36.10
C GLN A 204 -3.40 -17.75 -35.62
N ASP A 205 -3.08 -17.91 -34.30
CA ASP A 205 -2.83 -19.21 -33.70
C ASP A 205 -4.16 -19.90 -33.32
N TRP A 206 -4.80 -20.45 -34.33
CA TRP A 206 -6.11 -21.10 -34.23
C TRP A 206 -6.14 -22.23 -33.21
N LYS A 207 -5.04 -22.93 -33.03
CA LYS A 207 -4.94 -24.02 -32.03
C LYS A 207 -5.14 -23.46 -30.61
N ASN A 208 -4.38 -22.46 -30.27
CA ASN A 208 -4.44 -21.87 -28.93
C ASN A 208 -5.70 -21.02 -28.73
N ILE A 209 -6.24 -20.40 -29.80
CA ILE A 209 -7.56 -19.72 -29.74
C ILE A 209 -8.65 -20.71 -29.30
N LEU A 210 -8.74 -21.88 -29.92
CA LEU A 210 -9.77 -22.87 -29.61
C LEU A 210 -9.59 -23.49 -28.23
N ILE A 211 -8.34 -23.71 -27.79
CA ILE A 211 -8.04 -24.17 -26.42
C ILE A 211 -8.52 -23.14 -25.40
N ALA A 212 -8.22 -21.88 -25.59
CA ALA A 212 -8.67 -20.80 -24.70
C ALA A 212 -10.20 -20.70 -24.71
N GLN A 213 -10.82 -20.78 -25.90
CA GLN A 213 -12.28 -20.74 -26.06
C GLN A 213 -12.99 -21.89 -25.37
N ASP A 214 -12.47 -23.10 -25.43
CA ASP A 214 -13.06 -24.27 -24.74
C ASP A 214 -12.96 -24.11 -23.22
N LYS A 215 -11.87 -23.57 -22.71
CA LYS A 215 -11.76 -23.23 -21.28
C LYS A 215 -12.76 -22.15 -20.87
N ILE A 216 -12.92 -21.07 -21.65
CA ILE A 216 -13.92 -20.02 -21.38
C ILE A 216 -15.32 -20.64 -21.32
N LEU A 217 -15.69 -21.48 -22.29
CA LEU A 217 -16.97 -22.17 -22.31
C LEU A 217 -17.18 -23.05 -21.05
N SER A 218 -16.15 -23.75 -20.62
CA SER A 218 -16.23 -24.58 -19.41
C SER A 218 -16.50 -23.78 -18.14
N LEU A 219 -15.95 -22.57 -18.03
CA LEU A 219 -16.11 -21.69 -16.88
C LEU A 219 -17.44 -20.92 -16.90
N LYS A 220 -18.02 -20.66 -18.09
CA LYS A 220 -19.27 -19.88 -18.25
C LYS A 220 -20.54 -20.74 -18.27
N LYS A 221 -20.49 -22.04 -18.06
CA LYS A 221 -21.66 -22.94 -18.13
C LYS A 221 -22.86 -22.51 -17.29
N GLY A 222 -22.64 -21.76 -16.21
CA GLY A 222 -23.70 -21.27 -15.28
C GLY A 222 -24.52 -20.09 -15.80
N ASN A 223 -24.08 -19.39 -16.86
CA ASN A 223 -24.77 -18.24 -17.44
C ASN A 223 -25.09 -18.56 -18.93
N LYS A 224 -26.36 -18.88 -19.21
CA LYS A 224 -26.80 -19.33 -20.54
C LYS A 224 -26.54 -18.29 -21.62
N GLU A 225 -26.84 -17.02 -21.39
CA GLU A 225 -26.65 -15.96 -22.38
C GLU A 225 -25.18 -15.77 -22.76
N GLU A 226 -24.31 -15.68 -21.75
CA GLU A 226 -22.87 -15.57 -21.96
C GLU A 226 -22.30 -16.84 -22.60
N TRP A 227 -22.80 -18.00 -22.22
CA TRP A 227 -22.39 -19.26 -22.80
C TRP A 227 -22.76 -19.35 -24.28
N ASP A 228 -23.98 -19.01 -24.66
CA ASP A 228 -24.46 -18.99 -26.05
C ASP A 228 -23.62 -18.04 -26.91
N LYS A 229 -23.27 -16.86 -26.37
CA LYS A 229 -22.35 -15.92 -27.02
C LYS A 229 -20.99 -16.55 -27.30
N GLU A 230 -20.43 -17.26 -26.34
CA GLU A 230 -19.12 -17.90 -26.51
C GLU A 230 -19.19 -19.14 -27.42
N VAL A 231 -20.28 -19.85 -27.47
CA VAL A 231 -20.53 -20.91 -28.49
C VAL A 231 -20.53 -20.34 -29.89
N LYS A 232 -21.20 -19.22 -30.09
CA LYS A 232 -21.19 -18.50 -31.36
C LYS A 232 -19.77 -18.05 -31.77
N ASN A 233 -18.98 -17.54 -30.79
CA ASN A 233 -17.59 -17.20 -31.04
C ASN A 233 -16.77 -18.44 -31.46
N LYS A 234 -16.95 -19.59 -30.79
CA LYS A 234 -16.28 -20.85 -31.16
C LYS A 234 -16.59 -21.25 -32.60
N SER A 235 -17.86 -21.17 -33.01
CA SER A 235 -18.27 -21.45 -34.38
C SER A 235 -17.56 -20.55 -35.39
N ARG A 236 -17.45 -19.24 -35.11
CA ARG A 236 -16.73 -18.27 -35.95
C ARG A 236 -15.25 -18.60 -36.07
N PHE A 237 -14.61 -18.98 -34.96
CA PHE A 237 -13.18 -19.34 -35.00
C PHE A 237 -12.90 -20.63 -35.76
N LEU A 238 -13.80 -21.64 -35.64
CA LEU A 238 -13.72 -22.85 -36.43
C LEU A 238 -13.89 -22.55 -37.93
N PHE A 239 -14.87 -21.71 -38.26
CA PHE A 239 -15.07 -21.29 -39.66
C PHE A 239 -13.83 -20.54 -40.20
N ALA A 240 -13.29 -19.58 -39.45
CA ALA A 240 -12.10 -18.83 -39.87
C ALA A 240 -10.88 -19.75 -40.08
N ARG A 241 -10.66 -20.75 -39.20
CA ARG A 241 -9.63 -21.75 -39.36
C ARG A 241 -9.88 -22.61 -40.59
N GLY A 242 -11.11 -23.04 -40.80
CA GLY A 242 -11.52 -23.80 -41.99
C GLY A 242 -11.25 -23.04 -43.28
N LYS A 243 -11.57 -21.74 -43.31
CA LYS A 243 -11.28 -20.87 -44.46
C LYS A 243 -9.77 -20.79 -44.75
N GLN A 244 -8.95 -20.59 -43.70
CA GLN A 244 -7.49 -20.58 -43.86
C GLN A 244 -6.95 -21.92 -44.39
N ASN A 245 -7.46 -23.04 -43.84
CA ASN A 245 -7.10 -24.38 -44.32
C ASN A 245 -7.49 -24.58 -45.80
N TRP A 246 -8.67 -24.09 -46.18
CA TRP A 246 -9.12 -24.15 -47.57
C TRP A 246 -8.22 -23.36 -48.53
N GLU A 247 -7.83 -22.15 -48.13
CA GLU A 247 -6.91 -21.28 -48.89
C GLU A 247 -5.50 -21.91 -49.03
N GLN A 248 -5.10 -22.74 -48.05
CA GLN A 248 -3.85 -23.51 -48.06
C GLN A 248 -3.97 -24.88 -48.78
N ASP A 249 -5.07 -25.13 -49.46
CA ASP A 249 -5.42 -26.39 -50.14
C ASP A 249 -5.50 -27.64 -49.25
N LYS A 250 -5.69 -27.41 -47.91
CA LYS A 250 -5.91 -28.46 -46.90
C LYS A 250 -7.39 -28.79 -46.82
N ARG A 251 -7.93 -29.53 -47.80
CA ARG A 251 -9.37 -29.75 -48.01
C ARG A 251 -10.02 -30.48 -46.84
N ASP A 252 -9.46 -31.62 -46.38
CA ASP A 252 -10.06 -32.43 -45.32
C ASP A 252 -10.12 -31.71 -43.98
N PRO A 253 -9.04 -31.06 -43.49
CA PRO A 253 -9.13 -30.21 -42.32
C PRO A 253 -10.14 -29.09 -42.44
N ALA A 254 -10.25 -28.41 -43.61
CA ALA A 254 -11.20 -27.34 -43.85
C ALA A 254 -12.66 -27.83 -43.72
N ILE A 255 -12.99 -28.94 -44.37
CA ILE A 255 -14.33 -29.57 -44.32
C ILE A 255 -14.67 -29.98 -42.88
N SER A 256 -13.72 -30.55 -42.15
CA SER A 256 -13.89 -30.90 -40.77
C SER A 256 -14.21 -29.68 -39.90
N ASP A 257 -13.49 -28.57 -40.10
CA ASP A 257 -13.70 -27.31 -39.38
C ASP A 257 -15.07 -26.69 -39.66
N PHE A 258 -15.49 -26.67 -40.92
CA PHE A 258 -16.83 -26.18 -41.29
C PHE A 258 -17.94 -27.02 -40.66
N LYS A 259 -17.83 -28.36 -40.69
CA LYS A 259 -18.79 -29.26 -40.02
C LYS A 259 -18.84 -29.01 -38.50
N GLN A 260 -17.69 -28.81 -37.87
CA GLN A 260 -17.64 -28.49 -36.44
C GLN A 260 -18.23 -27.12 -36.12
N ALA A 261 -18.02 -26.12 -36.99
CA ALA A 261 -18.60 -24.78 -36.88
C ALA A 261 -20.14 -24.84 -36.90
N LEU A 262 -20.72 -25.57 -37.86
CA LEU A 262 -22.17 -25.78 -37.96
C LEU A 262 -22.73 -26.57 -36.78
N LYS A 263 -22.03 -27.60 -36.32
CA LYS A 263 -22.42 -28.35 -35.13
C LYS A 263 -22.43 -27.48 -33.89
N ALA A 264 -21.46 -26.57 -33.75
CA ALA A 264 -21.40 -25.66 -32.60
C ALA A 264 -22.54 -24.61 -32.67
N TRP A 265 -22.84 -24.07 -33.83
CA TRP A 265 -23.88 -23.07 -34.05
C TRP A 265 -24.53 -23.26 -35.44
N SER A 266 -25.68 -23.91 -35.44
CA SER A 266 -26.41 -24.26 -36.69
C SER A 266 -26.88 -23.06 -37.52
N LYS A 267 -26.95 -21.85 -36.92
CA LYS A 267 -27.30 -20.59 -37.58
C LYS A 267 -26.09 -19.85 -38.14
N ASN A 268 -24.94 -20.47 -38.25
CA ASN A 268 -23.77 -19.87 -38.88
C ASN A 268 -23.90 -19.95 -40.40
N SER A 269 -24.55 -18.91 -41.00
CA SER A 269 -24.77 -18.81 -42.44
C SER A 269 -23.47 -18.89 -43.29
N ASP A 270 -22.37 -18.40 -42.73
CA ASP A 270 -21.09 -18.34 -43.42
C ASP A 270 -20.40 -19.72 -43.55
N ALA A 271 -20.84 -20.67 -42.72
CA ALA A 271 -20.29 -22.04 -42.72
C ALA A 271 -21.12 -23.04 -43.54
N HIS A 272 -22.24 -22.61 -44.10
CA HIS A 272 -23.05 -23.35 -45.08
C HIS A 272 -22.54 -23.14 -46.51
#